data_319fd5e178ffe94738ba4154f018e823
#
_entry.id   319fd5e178ffe94738ba4154f018e823
#
_cell.length_a   1.000
_cell.length_b   1.000
_cell.length_c   1.000
_cell.angle_alpha   90.00
_cell.angle_beta   90.00
_cell.angle_gamma   90.00
#
_symmetry.space_group_name_H-M   'P 1'
#
loop_
_entity.id
_entity.type
_entity.pdbx_description
1 polymer ?
#
loop_
_entity_poly.entity_id
_entity_poly.type
_entity_poly.pdbx_seq_one_letter_code
_entity_poly.pdbx_strand_id
1 'polypeptide(L)'
;MFEIASYVVHGAAQVTPSTLEKVLRSLPMWKVEFAQINAPHFPHLVNQLEFLADLVEDVAEGVYKDLPYSALASAVFAITYAHKKTDLIPDLTPIMGHADDSSVARAVLILHEKALARYAEAMELDWETITSKP
;
A
#
# COMPACT_ATOMS: atom_id res chain seq x y z
N MET A 1 0.69 -7.20 -22.79
CA MET A 1 0.75 -7.55 -21.36
C MET A 1 0.43 -6.34 -20.50
N PHE A 2 -0.39 -6.53 -19.49
CA PHE A 2 -0.69 -5.43 -18.60
C PHE A 2 0.52 -5.09 -17.73
N GLU A 3 0.89 -3.82 -17.76
CA GLU A 3 2.03 -3.34 -17.00
C GLU A 3 1.58 -2.80 -15.65
N ILE A 4 1.69 -3.62 -14.61
CA ILE A 4 1.30 -3.20 -13.25
C ILE A 4 2.10 -1.96 -12.80
N ALA A 5 3.39 -1.94 -13.11
CA ALA A 5 4.22 -0.79 -12.74
C ALA A 5 3.71 0.50 -13.40
N SER A 6 3.37 0.45 -14.69
CA SER A 6 2.82 1.62 -15.39
C SER A 6 1.48 2.04 -14.82
N TYR A 7 0.65 1.08 -14.47
CA TYR A 7 -0.64 1.34 -13.85
C TYR A 7 -0.48 2.09 -12.52
N VAL A 8 0.47 1.64 -11.70
CA VAL A 8 0.76 2.29 -10.41
C VAL A 8 1.29 3.71 -10.62
N VAL A 9 2.23 3.89 -11.55
CA VAL A 9 2.78 5.21 -11.84
C VAL A 9 1.68 6.16 -12.29
N HIS A 10 0.81 5.69 -13.19
CA HIS A 10 -0.30 6.51 -13.68
C HIS A 10 -1.29 6.84 -12.57
N GLY A 11 -1.64 5.86 -11.74
CA GLY A 11 -2.54 6.06 -10.61
C GLY A 11 -1.96 7.00 -9.56
N ALA A 12 -0.69 6.86 -9.26
CA ALA A 12 -0.01 7.73 -8.30
C ALA A 12 0.00 9.19 -8.78
N ALA A 13 0.11 9.41 -10.08
CA ALA A 13 0.08 10.76 -10.64
C ALA A 13 -1.25 11.47 -10.42
N GLN A 14 -2.31 10.73 -10.13
CA GLN A 14 -3.63 11.30 -9.84
C GLN A 14 -3.81 11.68 -8.37
N VAL A 15 -2.89 11.28 -7.51
CA VAL A 15 -2.98 11.58 -6.08
C VAL A 15 -2.61 13.04 -5.84
N THR A 16 -3.49 13.77 -5.16
CA THR A 16 -3.30 15.18 -4.82
C THR A 16 -3.25 15.34 -3.31
N PRO A 17 -2.82 16.51 -2.80
CA PRO A 17 -2.88 16.76 -1.36
C PRO A 17 -4.29 16.58 -0.78
N SER A 18 -5.31 16.93 -1.56
CA SER A 18 -6.70 16.72 -1.14
C SER A 18 -7.04 15.23 -1.01
N THR A 19 -6.55 14.41 -1.95
CA THR A 19 -6.71 12.96 -1.89
C THR A 19 -6.05 12.41 -0.63
N LEU A 20 -4.82 12.84 -0.37
CA LEU A 20 -4.07 12.41 0.81
C LEU A 20 -4.83 12.75 2.10
N GLU A 21 -5.36 13.95 2.19
CA GLU A 21 -6.11 14.37 3.37
C GLU A 21 -7.33 13.48 3.63
N LYS A 22 -8.07 13.16 2.57
CA LYS A 22 -9.23 12.27 2.68
C LYS A 22 -8.84 10.86 3.12
N VAL A 23 -7.75 10.36 2.56
CA VAL A 23 -7.24 9.03 2.93
C VAL A 23 -6.85 9.01 4.39
N LEU A 24 -6.16 10.03 4.87
CA LEU A 24 -5.73 10.10 6.27
C LEU A 24 -6.91 10.06 7.24
N ARG A 25 -8.01 10.70 6.89
CA ARG A 25 -9.21 10.66 7.75
C ARG A 25 -9.81 9.26 7.85
N SER A 26 -9.72 8.49 6.79
CA SER A 26 -10.30 7.15 6.71
C SER A 26 -9.33 6.06 7.15
N LEU A 27 -8.05 6.36 7.24
CA LEU A 27 -7.01 5.37 7.41
C LEU A 27 -7.15 4.49 8.65
N PRO A 28 -7.53 5.02 9.83
CA PRO A 28 -7.73 4.13 10.98
C PRO A 28 -8.74 3.03 10.71
N MET A 29 -9.83 3.34 10.03
CA MET A 29 -10.84 2.35 9.67
C MET A 29 -10.31 1.39 8.61
N TRP A 30 -9.59 1.89 7.62
CA TRP A 30 -9.00 1.04 6.57
C TRP A 30 -8.00 0.05 7.15
N LYS A 31 -7.22 0.47 8.15
CA LYS A 31 -6.28 -0.43 8.81
C LYS A 31 -7.00 -1.60 9.47
N VAL A 32 -8.15 -1.35 10.07
CA VAL A 32 -8.98 -2.42 10.63
C VAL A 32 -9.46 -3.35 9.53
N GLU A 33 -9.91 -2.79 8.42
CA GLU A 33 -10.34 -3.59 7.26
C GLU A 33 -9.21 -4.47 6.74
N PHE A 34 -8.01 -3.90 6.58
CA PHE A 34 -6.86 -4.65 6.07
C PHE A 34 -6.48 -5.79 7.00
N ALA A 35 -6.55 -5.57 8.31
CA ALA A 35 -6.22 -6.60 9.28
C ALA A 35 -7.17 -7.80 9.21
N GLN A 36 -8.36 -7.61 8.65
CA GLN A 36 -9.37 -8.67 8.53
C GLN A 36 -9.32 -9.41 7.19
N ILE A 37 -8.43 -9.00 6.29
CA ILE A 37 -8.30 -9.67 4.99
C ILE A 37 -7.88 -11.13 5.21
N ASN A 38 -8.62 -12.03 4.59
CA ASN A 38 -8.31 -13.45 4.60
C ASN A 38 -7.87 -13.86 3.20
N ALA A 39 -6.57 -13.87 2.98
CA ALA A 39 -5.99 -14.15 1.67
C ALA A 39 -4.85 -15.17 1.81
N PRO A 40 -5.17 -16.47 2.02
CA PRO A 40 -4.15 -17.47 2.29
C PRO A 40 -3.14 -17.68 1.15
N HIS A 41 -3.50 -17.31 -0.08
CA HIS A 41 -2.58 -17.37 -1.21
C HIS A 41 -1.63 -16.17 -1.27
N PHE A 42 -1.85 -15.17 -0.46
CA PHE A 42 -1.04 -13.95 -0.41
C PHE A 42 -0.72 -13.62 1.04
N PRO A 43 0.08 -14.47 1.71
CA PRO A 43 0.26 -14.38 3.17
C PRO A 43 0.90 -13.08 3.65
N HIS A 44 1.56 -12.35 2.76
CA HIS A 44 2.21 -11.09 3.14
C HIS A 44 1.40 -9.85 2.78
N LEU A 45 0.23 -10.02 2.15
CA LEU A 45 -0.59 -8.90 1.70
C LEU A 45 -0.97 -7.97 2.85
N VAL A 46 -1.46 -8.52 3.95
CA VAL A 46 -1.88 -7.69 5.10
C VAL A 46 -0.70 -6.90 5.63
N ASN A 47 0.45 -7.54 5.81
CA ASN A 47 1.64 -6.87 6.32
C ASN A 47 2.11 -5.77 5.37
N GLN A 48 2.03 -6.00 4.07
CA GLN A 48 2.41 -5.01 3.07
C GLN A 48 1.47 -3.81 3.09
N LEU A 49 0.16 -4.05 3.19
CA LEU A 49 -0.81 -2.96 3.27
C LEU A 49 -0.66 -2.17 4.57
N GLU A 50 -0.43 -2.83 5.68
CA GLU A 50 -0.19 -2.16 6.96
C GLU A 50 1.09 -1.33 6.91
N PHE A 51 2.14 -1.85 6.28
CA PHE A 51 3.39 -1.12 6.10
C PHE A 51 3.15 0.18 5.33
N LEU A 52 2.43 0.09 4.21
CA LEU A 52 2.15 1.26 3.38
C LEU A 52 1.24 2.25 4.11
N ALA A 53 0.27 1.77 4.88
CA ALA A 53 -0.61 2.63 5.65
C ALA A 53 0.16 3.38 6.75
N ASP A 54 1.03 2.67 7.46
CA ASP A 54 1.86 3.29 8.50
C ASP A 54 2.81 4.33 7.91
N LEU A 55 3.37 4.04 6.73
CA LEU A 55 4.22 4.98 6.01
C LEU A 55 3.49 6.29 5.75
N VAL A 56 2.27 6.19 5.22
CA VAL A 56 1.46 7.38 4.90
C VAL A 56 1.20 8.19 6.17
N GLU A 57 0.84 7.53 7.26
CA GLU A 57 0.60 8.21 8.53
C GLU A 57 1.87 8.88 9.06
N ASP A 58 2.98 8.18 9.04
CA ASP A 58 4.23 8.70 9.59
C ASP A 58 4.73 9.91 8.82
N VAL A 59 4.60 9.89 7.50
CA VAL A 59 4.98 11.04 6.67
C VAL A 59 4.05 12.22 6.95
N ALA A 60 2.75 11.97 7.05
CA ALA A 60 1.77 13.02 7.30
C ALA A 60 1.96 13.66 8.68
N GLU A 61 2.35 12.88 9.67
CA GLU A 61 2.56 13.36 11.05
C GLU A 61 3.95 13.97 11.26
N GLY A 62 4.80 13.91 10.24
CA GLY A 62 6.15 14.45 10.34
C GLY A 62 7.13 13.54 11.07
N VAL A 63 6.74 12.30 11.34
CA VAL A 63 7.62 11.30 11.98
C VAL A 63 8.75 10.92 11.03
N TYR A 64 8.45 10.82 9.74
CA TYR A 64 9.44 10.52 8.72
C TYR A 64 9.34 11.57 7.60
N LYS A 65 10.46 12.24 7.30
CA LYS A 65 10.45 13.39 6.38
C LYS A 65 11.18 13.18 5.08
N ASP A 66 11.94 12.09 4.96
CA ASP A 66 12.84 11.90 3.82
C ASP A 66 12.23 11.11 2.67
N LEU A 67 10.92 10.91 2.66
CA LEU A 67 10.26 10.15 1.62
C LEU A 67 9.94 11.02 0.41
N PRO A 68 10.36 10.63 -0.82
CA PRO A 68 9.95 11.34 -2.03
C PRO A 68 8.43 11.32 -2.18
N TYR A 69 7.87 12.38 -2.72
CA TYR A 69 6.43 12.48 -2.91
C TYR A 69 5.90 11.36 -3.82
N SER A 70 6.67 10.98 -4.85
CA SER A 70 6.26 9.89 -5.73
C SER A 70 6.05 8.58 -5.00
N ALA A 71 6.90 8.29 -4.01
CA ALA A 71 6.75 7.10 -3.19
C ALA A 71 5.52 7.19 -2.29
N LEU A 72 5.30 8.36 -1.69
CA LEU A 72 4.11 8.60 -0.88
C LEU A 72 2.83 8.45 -1.70
N ALA A 73 2.79 9.06 -2.87
CA ALA A 73 1.63 9.00 -3.76
C ALA A 73 1.35 7.56 -4.20
N SER A 74 2.40 6.79 -4.50
CA SER A 74 2.24 5.38 -4.87
C SER A 74 1.68 4.55 -3.71
N ALA A 75 2.15 4.81 -2.49
CA ALA A 75 1.62 4.14 -1.30
C ALA A 75 0.13 4.47 -1.11
N VAL A 76 -0.24 5.74 -1.24
CA VAL A 76 -1.64 6.17 -1.15
C VAL A 76 -2.48 5.46 -2.20
N PHE A 77 -1.97 5.38 -3.43
CA PHE A 77 -2.67 4.68 -4.50
C PHE A 77 -2.91 3.21 -4.16
N ALA A 78 -1.90 2.52 -3.67
CA ALA A 78 -2.00 1.10 -3.37
C ALA A 78 -3.02 0.81 -2.26
N ILE A 79 -2.99 1.58 -1.17
CA ILE A 79 -3.94 1.34 -0.07
C ILE A 79 -5.36 1.73 -0.47
N THR A 80 -5.52 2.75 -1.30
CA THR A 80 -6.83 3.13 -1.83
C THR A 80 -7.38 2.05 -2.74
N TYR A 81 -6.51 1.48 -3.58
CA TYR A 81 -6.89 0.39 -4.46
C TYR A 81 -7.39 -0.81 -3.67
N ALA A 82 -6.66 -1.21 -2.64
CA ALA A 82 -7.03 -2.34 -1.80
C ALA A 82 -8.36 -2.08 -1.08
N HIS A 83 -8.55 -0.88 -0.56
CA HIS A 83 -9.80 -0.51 0.10
C HIS A 83 -11.00 -0.61 -0.85
N LYS A 84 -10.84 -0.06 -2.06
CA LYS A 84 -11.93 -0.09 -3.04
C LYS A 84 -12.29 -1.51 -3.46
N LYS A 85 -11.30 -2.36 -3.63
CA LYS A 85 -11.54 -3.76 -4.00
C LYS A 85 -12.28 -4.50 -2.90
N THR A 86 -11.87 -4.31 -1.67
CA THR A 86 -12.53 -4.95 -0.53
C THR A 86 -13.99 -4.51 -0.42
N ASP A 87 -14.25 -3.22 -0.66
CA ASP A 87 -15.56 -2.64 -0.53
C ASP A 87 -16.49 -3.01 -1.69
N LEU A 88 -15.94 -3.04 -2.91
CA LEU A 88 -16.74 -3.26 -4.12
C LEU A 88 -17.06 -4.73 -4.39
N ILE A 89 -16.21 -5.66 -3.95
CA ILE A 89 -16.35 -7.08 -4.28
C ILE A 89 -16.09 -7.94 -3.04
N PRO A 90 -16.85 -7.75 -1.95
CA PRO A 90 -16.54 -8.46 -0.70
C PRO A 90 -16.80 -9.97 -0.78
N ASP A 91 -17.71 -10.39 -1.63
CA ASP A 91 -18.17 -11.79 -1.66
C ASP A 91 -17.72 -12.57 -2.90
N LEU A 92 -16.96 -11.95 -3.79
CA LEU A 92 -16.41 -12.66 -4.92
C LEU A 92 -15.14 -13.38 -4.52
N THR A 93 -14.77 -14.39 -5.30
CA THR A 93 -13.65 -15.27 -4.96
C THR A 93 -12.51 -14.52 -4.26
N PRO A 94 -12.23 -14.81 -2.98
CA PRO A 94 -11.18 -14.09 -2.27
C PRO A 94 -9.82 -14.12 -2.96
N ILE A 95 -9.54 -15.23 -3.64
CA ILE A 95 -8.28 -15.40 -4.36
C ILE A 95 -8.16 -14.36 -5.46
N MET A 96 -9.18 -14.22 -6.31
CA MET A 96 -9.13 -13.26 -7.41
C MET A 96 -9.24 -11.83 -6.92
N GLY A 97 -10.03 -11.60 -5.88
CA GLY A 97 -10.20 -10.26 -5.32
C GLY A 97 -8.91 -9.69 -4.75
N HIS A 98 -8.04 -10.55 -4.21
CA HIS A 98 -6.81 -10.09 -3.57
C HIS A 98 -5.56 -10.25 -4.44
N ALA A 99 -5.65 -10.94 -5.59
CA ALA A 99 -4.52 -11.07 -6.49
C ALA A 99 -4.07 -9.71 -7.03
N ASP A 100 -5.04 -8.88 -7.42
CA ASP A 100 -4.73 -7.54 -7.93
C ASP A 100 -4.18 -6.64 -6.84
N ASP A 101 -4.73 -6.72 -5.63
CA ASP A 101 -4.25 -5.95 -4.48
C ASP A 101 -2.78 -6.29 -4.19
N SER A 102 -2.47 -7.57 -4.18
CA SER A 102 -1.11 -8.04 -3.94
C SER A 102 -0.17 -7.55 -5.03
N SER A 103 -0.60 -7.62 -6.29
CA SER A 103 0.23 -7.17 -7.41
C SER A 103 0.51 -5.67 -7.34
N VAL A 104 -0.50 -4.88 -7.00
CA VAL A 104 -0.34 -3.42 -6.87
C VAL A 104 0.57 -3.09 -5.70
N ALA A 105 0.36 -3.69 -4.54
CA ALA A 105 1.21 -3.45 -3.37
C ALA A 105 2.67 -3.81 -3.66
N ARG A 106 2.91 -4.96 -4.26
CA ARG A 106 4.26 -5.38 -4.60
C ARG A 106 4.91 -4.47 -5.62
N ALA A 107 4.15 -3.99 -6.61
CA ALA A 107 4.69 -3.06 -7.59
C ALA A 107 5.18 -1.77 -6.92
N VAL A 108 4.44 -1.26 -5.94
CA VAL A 108 4.86 -0.09 -5.18
C VAL A 108 6.16 -0.37 -4.43
N LEU A 109 6.23 -1.52 -3.75
CA LEU A 109 7.43 -1.89 -3.01
C LEU A 109 8.66 -2.02 -3.90
N ILE A 110 8.48 -2.54 -5.11
CA ILE A 110 9.57 -2.72 -6.08
C ILE A 110 9.97 -1.38 -6.70
N LEU A 111 8.99 -0.58 -7.14
CA LEU A 111 9.25 0.70 -7.79
C LEU A 111 10.00 1.68 -6.88
N HIS A 112 9.70 1.63 -5.59
CA HIS A 112 10.26 2.58 -4.62
C HIS A 112 11.11 1.88 -3.58
N GLU A 113 11.75 0.79 -3.97
CA GLU A 113 12.50 -0.06 -3.05
C GLU A 113 13.48 0.70 -2.17
N LYS A 114 14.30 1.56 -2.78
CA LYS A 114 15.32 2.27 -2.02
C LYS A 114 14.71 3.20 -0.97
N ALA A 115 13.70 3.96 -1.36
CA ALA A 115 13.07 4.91 -0.46
C ALA A 115 12.32 4.18 0.67
N LEU A 116 11.63 3.10 0.33
CA LEU A 116 10.85 2.35 1.31
C LEU A 116 11.75 1.54 2.25
N ALA A 117 12.86 1.02 1.73
CA ALA A 117 13.81 0.31 2.57
C ALA A 117 14.45 1.26 3.59
N ARG A 118 14.72 2.51 3.21
CA ARG A 118 15.21 3.51 4.14
C ARG A 118 14.21 3.81 5.25
N TYR A 119 12.94 3.92 4.88
CA TYR A 119 11.89 4.11 5.87
C TYR A 119 11.83 2.92 6.83
N ALA A 120 11.86 1.71 6.30
CA ALA A 120 11.82 0.50 7.13
C ALA A 120 13.01 0.47 8.10
N GLU A 121 14.20 0.82 7.63
CA GLU A 121 15.38 0.88 8.48
C GLU A 121 15.22 1.93 9.57
N ALA A 122 14.71 3.11 9.23
CA ALA A 122 14.51 4.18 10.20
C ALA A 122 13.51 3.79 11.29
N MET A 123 12.51 2.98 10.94
CA MET A 123 11.48 2.53 11.87
C MET A 123 11.81 1.17 12.50
N GLU A 124 12.99 0.65 12.24
CA GLU A 124 13.45 -0.65 12.78
C GLU A 124 12.53 -1.80 12.35
N LEU A 125 12.06 -1.76 11.12
CA LEU A 125 11.23 -2.80 10.53
C LEU A 125 12.07 -3.73 9.68
N ASP A 126 11.65 -4.99 9.57
CA ASP A 126 12.35 -6.00 8.77
C ASP A 126 11.91 -5.91 7.32
N TRP A 127 12.67 -5.20 6.51
CA TRP A 127 12.36 -5.01 5.09
C TRP A 127 12.24 -6.32 4.32
N GLU A 128 13.09 -7.29 4.63
CA GLU A 128 13.07 -8.57 3.92
C GLU A 128 11.76 -9.31 4.15
N THR A 129 11.25 -9.28 5.37
CA THR A 129 9.97 -9.91 5.69
C THR A 129 8.82 -9.22 4.95
N ILE A 130 8.85 -7.89 4.88
CA ILE A 130 7.80 -7.12 4.22
C ILE A 130 7.78 -7.39 2.73
N THR A 131 8.95 -7.51 2.09
CA THR A 131 9.05 -7.66 0.65
C THR A 131 9.10 -9.10 0.17
N SER A 132 9.01 -10.07 1.07
CA SER A 132 9.02 -11.46 0.68
C SER A 132 7.85 -11.76 -0.27
N LYS A 133 7.92 -12.89 -0.94
CA LYS A 133 6.91 -13.26 -1.94
C LYS A 133 5.50 -13.27 -1.37
N PRO A 134 4.53 -12.99 -2.20
CA PRO A 134 3.12 -12.96 -1.77
C PRO A 134 2.67 -14.25 -1.15
#